data_bef1367a83e9bb587ea36d6c7ba3429d
#
_entry.id   bef1367a83e9bb587ea36d6c7ba3429d
#
_cell.length_a   1.000
_cell.length_b   1.000
_cell.length_c   1.000
_cell.angle_alpha   90.00
_cell.angle_beta   90.00
_cell.angle_gamma   90.00
#
_symmetry.space_group_name_H-M   'P 1'
#
loop_
_entity.id
_entity.type
_entity.pdbx_description
1 polymer ?
#
loop_
_entity_poly.entity_id
_entity_poly.type
_entity_poly.pdbx_seq_one_letter_code
_entity_poly.pdbx_strand_id
1 'polypeptide(L)'
;MLVRTRVRRVAATATLVALAVGGLSMTRAQAQNKLAVSIAVPAYFNDDDSWDRAINTSVVTYIVGHPDTPANGKFVAAKELTAHLAQAKAKGKTTLIYVTAGYDKIGWEEVANRIDSAFDAYPNADGVFIDEINYDQCDKYKSLSAGSGSIKGVRDRHPGKQIVLNPGAPMLNCYQGLADGYLNLERADKDVQAWTNNVNLPGNTPYYAWMFKPDIRPQIWQMVHSVPTGDVDRAVDAAVARNASVLYVTPDVLPNPYDKLPDDSVWNKIIDRVQQYATGKVPLPAVKQLVIPANAATTTIKASADTAGTATTKKPTATTKKKTTKTTKKR
;
A
#
# COMPACT_ATOMS: atom_id res chain seq x y z
N MET A 1 86.90 10.41 -33.46
CA MET A 1 86.49 10.07 -32.07
C MET A 1 85.05 10.36 -31.93
N LEU A 2 84.16 9.35 -32.12
CA LEU A 2 82.72 9.50 -32.14
C LEU A 2 82.13 9.06 -30.76
N VAL A 3 81.57 9.97 -30.03
CA VAL A 3 80.89 9.68 -28.78
C VAL A 3 79.42 9.36 -29.12
N ARG A 4 79.04 8.08 -28.91
CA ARG A 4 77.64 7.65 -29.04
C ARG A 4 76.92 7.83 -27.72
N THR A 5 76.00 8.79 -27.70
CA THR A 5 75.06 9.01 -26.57
C THR A 5 73.91 8.00 -26.70
N ARG A 6 73.71 7.09 -25.70
CA ARG A 6 72.58 6.19 -25.58
C ARG A 6 71.44 6.91 -24.84
N VAL A 7 70.33 7.15 -25.54
CA VAL A 7 69.10 7.60 -24.94
C VAL A 7 68.37 6.35 -24.42
N ARG A 8 68.17 6.27 -23.08
CA ARG A 8 67.37 5.26 -22.45
C ARG A 8 65.90 5.78 -22.49
N ARG A 9 65.04 5.06 -23.22
CA ARG A 9 63.59 5.25 -23.15
C ARG A 9 63.08 4.55 -21.89
N VAL A 10 62.54 5.33 -20.95
CA VAL A 10 61.77 4.83 -19.80
C VAL A 10 60.35 4.68 -20.28
N ALA A 11 59.88 3.44 -20.39
CA ALA A 11 58.47 3.15 -20.64
C ALA A 11 57.71 3.27 -19.31
N ALA A 12 56.91 4.32 -19.18
CA ALA A 12 55.99 4.44 -18.08
C ALA A 12 54.73 3.59 -18.39
N THR A 13 54.58 2.48 -17.70
CA THR A 13 53.38 1.63 -17.76
C THR A 13 52.35 2.27 -16.84
N ALA A 14 51.39 2.97 -17.41
CA ALA A 14 50.21 3.46 -16.67
C ALA A 14 49.26 2.29 -16.49
N THR A 15 49.22 1.72 -15.29
CA THR A 15 48.23 0.73 -14.89
C THR A 15 46.92 1.49 -14.55
N LEU A 16 45.98 1.47 -15.48
CA LEU A 16 44.60 1.92 -15.22
C LEU A 16 43.92 0.90 -14.27
N VAL A 17 43.87 1.24 -12.98
CA VAL A 17 42.97 0.55 -12.03
C VAL A 17 41.57 1.07 -12.28
N ALA A 18 40.79 0.34 -13.08
CA ALA A 18 39.36 0.53 -13.17
C ALA A 18 38.76 0.06 -11.86
N LEU A 19 38.51 0.98 -10.91
CA LEU A 19 37.64 0.78 -9.79
C LEU A 19 36.21 0.61 -10.34
N ALA A 20 35.82 -0.65 -10.51
CA ALA A 20 34.43 -0.99 -10.69
C ALA A 20 33.66 -0.65 -9.35
N VAL A 21 33.20 0.56 -9.25
CA VAL A 21 32.20 0.92 -8.24
C VAL A 21 30.90 0.28 -8.68
N GLY A 22 30.79 -1.02 -8.45
CA GLY A 22 29.54 -1.75 -8.43
C GLY A 22 28.76 -1.31 -7.22
N GLY A 23 28.23 -0.08 -7.26
CA GLY A 23 27.25 0.38 -6.31
C GLY A 23 26.00 -0.46 -6.47
N LEU A 24 25.85 -1.49 -5.63
CA LEU A 24 24.56 -2.07 -5.33
C LEU A 24 23.72 -0.92 -4.74
N SER A 25 23.05 -0.21 -5.63
CA SER A 25 21.94 0.67 -5.24
C SER A 25 20.84 -0.23 -4.70
N MET A 26 20.98 -0.65 -3.44
CA MET A 26 19.83 -1.15 -2.70
C MET A 26 18.78 -0.04 -2.74
N THR A 27 17.70 -0.28 -3.43
CA THR A 27 16.59 0.66 -3.41
C THR A 27 16.21 0.90 -1.95
N ARG A 28 15.84 2.13 -1.60
CA ARG A 28 15.48 2.52 -0.22
C ARG A 28 14.40 1.61 0.37
N ALA A 29 13.55 1.03 -0.48
CA ALA A 29 12.58 -0.01 -0.15
C ALA A 29 13.22 -1.29 0.42
N GLN A 30 14.38 -1.71 -0.09
CA GLN A 30 15.09 -2.90 0.42
C GLN A 30 15.74 -2.65 1.80
N ALA A 31 16.09 -1.40 2.11
CA ALA A 31 16.65 -1.04 3.41
C ALA A 31 15.56 -0.91 4.51
N GLN A 32 14.33 -0.57 4.16
CA GLN A 32 13.20 -0.45 5.10
C GLN A 32 12.56 -1.79 5.48
N ASN A 33 12.71 -2.83 4.68
CA ASN A 33 12.15 -4.18 4.93
C ASN A 33 12.93 -4.99 6.00
N LYS A 34 13.48 -4.33 7.02
CA LYS A 34 14.12 -5.03 8.15
C LYS A 34 13.13 -5.61 9.16
N LEU A 35 11.89 -5.12 9.16
CA LEU A 35 10.87 -5.62 10.07
C LEU A 35 10.16 -6.82 9.43
N ALA A 36 10.09 -7.93 10.16
CA ALA A 36 9.39 -9.13 9.70
C ALA A 36 7.88 -8.88 9.54
N VAL A 37 7.32 -7.99 10.37
CA VAL A 37 5.94 -7.48 10.31
C VAL A 37 5.95 -5.99 10.58
N SER A 38 5.12 -5.23 9.88
CA SER A 38 5.00 -3.79 10.02
C SER A 38 3.57 -3.29 9.77
N ILE A 39 3.34 -2.02 10.03
CA ILE A 39 2.05 -1.37 9.80
C ILE A 39 2.13 -0.48 8.56
N ALA A 40 1.10 -0.56 7.70
CA ALA A 40 0.79 0.43 6.69
C ALA A 40 -0.46 1.19 7.12
N VAL A 41 -0.35 2.48 7.31
CA VAL A 41 -1.47 3.32 7.74
C VAL A 41 -2.14 3.95 6.52
N PRO A 42 -3.43 3.64 6.24
CA PRO A 42 -4.23 4.41 5.30
C PRO A 42 -4.64 5.71 6.00
N ALA A 43 -3.89 6.77 5.73
CA ALA A 43 -4.00 8.04 6.43
C ALA A 43 -5.00 8.97 5.73
N TYR A 44 -6.29 8.68 5.89
CA TYR A 44 -7.40 9.49 5.36
C TYR A 44 -7.88 10.49 6.42
N PHE A 45 -6.95 10.94 7.25
CA PHE A 45 -7.17 11.77 8.43
C PHE A 45 -7.41 13.23 8.07
N ASN A 46 -8.30 13.86 8.84
CA ASN A 46 -8.51 15.31 8.82
C ASN A 46 -7.96 15.99 10.08
N ASP A 47 -7.19 15.28 10.90
CA ASP A 47 -6.63 15.77 12.16
C ASP A 47 -5.12 15.51 12.25
N ASP A 48 -4.38 16.48 12.80
CA ASP A 48 -2.94 16.43 12.93
C ASP A 48 -2.48 15.39 13.96
N ASP A 49 -3.28 15.09 14.99
CA ASP A 49 -2.92 14.12 16.03
C ASP A 49 -2.77 12.70 15.47
N SER A 50 -3.71 12.26 14.64
CA SER A 50 -3.62 10.97 13.94
C SER A 50 -2.39 10.90 13.03
N TRP A 51 -2.08 11.98 12.32
CA TRP A 51 -0.87 12.07 11.50
C TRP A 51 0.39 11.96 12.33
N ASP A 52 0.51 12.74 13.40
CA ASP A 52 1.69 12.76 14.27
C ASP A 52 1.91 11.40 14.94
N ARG A 53 0.87 10.76 15.42
CA ARG A 53 0.93 9.43 16.02
C ARG A 53 1.36 8.36 15.00
N ALA A 54 0.81 8.37 13.79
CA ALA A 54 1.21 7.46 12.72
C ALA A 54 2.68 7.66 12.33
N ILE A 55 3.09 8.91 12.11
CA ILE A 55 4.45 9.27 11.69
C ILE A 55 5.49 8.88 12.74
N ASN A 56 5.19 9.06 14.03
CA ASN A 56 6.14 8.80 15.11
C ASN A 56 6.15 7.34 15.59
N THR A 57 5.24 6.49 15.14
CA THR A 57 5.19 5.06 15.50
C THR A 57 6.28 4.28 14.76
N SER A 58 7.16 3.58 15.50
CA SER A 58 8.34 2.90 14.95
C SER A 58 8.03 1.74 14.02
N VAL A 59 6.96 0.97 14.29
CA VAL A 59 6.54 -0.18 13.48
C VAL A 59 5.69 0.22 12.26
N VAL A 60 5.30 1.48 12.13
CA VAL A 60 4.71 2.02 10.90
C VAL A 60 5.84 2.21 9.89
N THR A 61 5.74 1.53 8.76
CA THR A 61 6.71 1.63 7.65
C THR A 61 6.13 2.30 6.42
N TYR A 62 4.81 2.22 6.24
CA TYR A 62 4.10 2.83 5.12
C TYR A 62 3.02 3.78 5.59
N ILE A 63 2.87 4.89 4.87
CA ILE A 63 1.75 5.82 5.03
C ILE A 63 1.14 6.04 3.64
N VAL A 64 -0.15 5.75 3.50
CA VAL A 64 -0.93 5.98 2.29
C VAL A 64 -1.70 7.26 2.45
N GLY A 65 -1.24 8.32 1.81
CA GLY A 65 -1.94 9.61 1.80
C GLY A 65 -3.08 9.60 0.78
N HIS A 66 -4.24 10.11 1.19
CA HIS A 66 -5.44 10.18 0.37
C HIS A 66 -5.68 11.65 -0.07
N PRO A 67 -5.28 12.02 -1.30
CA PRO A 67 -5.63 13.32 -1.86
C PRO A 67 -7.12 13.37 -2.21
N ASP A 68 -7.68 14.57 -2.27
CA ASP A 68 -9.03 14.75 -2.81
C ASP A 68 -9.13 14.17 -4.21
N THR A 69 -10.22 13.42 -4.46
CA THR A 69 -10.46 12.82 -5.77
C THR A 69 -10.66 13.92 -6.81
N PRO A 70 -9.84 13.96 -7.86
CA PRO A 70 -9.92 15.03 -8.84
C PRO A 70 -11.17 14.90 -9.70
N ALA A 71 -11.91 15.99 -9.84
CA ALA A 71 -13.12 16.04 -10.67
C ALA A 71 -12.84 15.76 -12.17
N ASN A 72 -11.60 15.94 -12.61
CA ASN A 72 -11.17 15.83 -14.01
C ASN A 72 -9.96 14.89 -14.19
N GLY A 73 -9.72 13.97 -13.26
CA GLY A 73 -8.58 13.05 -13.31
C GLY A 73 -7.22 13.67 -12.97
N LYS A 74 -7.14 14.98 -12.68
CA LYS A 74 -5.89 15.67 -12.34
C LYS A 74 -5.82 16.00 -10.87
N PHE A 75 -4.83 15.45 -10.19
CA PHE A 75 -4.55 15.78 -8.79
C PHE A 75 -3.95 17.18 -8.65
N VAL A 76 -4.32 17.86 -7.57
CA VAL A 76 -3.71 19.13 -7.15
C VAL A 76 -3.13 18.90 -5.76
N ALA A 77 -1.89 19.31 -5.57
CA ALA A 77 -1.22 19.15 -4.28
C ALA A 77 -1.96 19.93 -3.18
N ALA A 78 -2.46 19.21 -2.19
CA ALA A 78 -2.96 19.82 -0.95
C ALA A 78 -1.77 20.14 -0.05
N LYS A 79 -1.77 21.36 0.52
CA LYS A 79 -0.63 21.86 1.31
C LYS A 79 -0.42 20.99 2.56
N GLU A 80 -1.49 20.67 3.26
CA GLU A 80 -1.47 19.87 4.48
C GLU A 80 -0.96 18.45 4.20
N LEU A 81 -1.53 17.76 3.21
CA LEU A 81 -1.08 16.42 2.83
C LEU A 81 0.39 16.42 2.39
N THR A 82 0.83 17.44 1.63
CA THR A 82 2.23 17.57 1.21
C THR A 82 3.15 17.69 2.41
N ALA A 83 2.76 18.47 3.43
CA ALA A 83 3.55 18.66 4.64
C ALA A 83 3.65 17.34 5.46
N HIS A 84 2.52 16.64 5.67
CA HIS A 84 2.51 15.37 6.39
C HIS A 84 3.33 14.28 5.69
N LEU A 85 3.23 14.17 4.36
CA LEU A 85 4.05 13.22 3.59
C LEU A 85 5.55 13.55 3.69
N ALA A 86 5.91 14.83 3.70
CA ALA A 86 7.30 15.25 3.88
C ALA A 86 7.81 14.89 5.29
N GLN A 87 7.02 15.12 6.33
CA GLN A 87 7.33 14.73 7.71
C GLN A 87 7.48 13.21 7.84
N ALA A 88 6.54 12.44 7.27
CA ALA A 88 6.60 10.99 7.25
C ALA A 88 7.90 10.48 6.61
N LYS A 89 8.25 11.05 5.47
CA LYS A 89 9.49 10.72 4.76
C LYS A 89 10.75 11.08 5.56
N ALA A 90 10.75 12.22 6.25
CA ALA A 90 11.85 12.62 7.13
C ALA A 90 12.05 11.63 8.30
N LYS A 91 10.98 10.98 8.76
CA LYS A 91 10.98 9.90 9.76
C LYS A 91 11.27 8.51 9.17
N GLY A 92 11.62 8.44 7.89
CA GLY A 92 11.99 7.18 7.22
C GLY A 92 10.79 6.33 6.77
N LYS A 93 9.56 6.85 6.78
CA LYS A 93 8.41 6.14 6.26
C LYS A 93 8.40 6.13 4.74
N THR A 94 7.90 5.07 4.15
CA THR A 94 7.55 5.02 2.73
C THR A 94 6.19 5.67 2.53
N THR A 95 6.11 6.65 1.65
CA THR A 95 4.88 7.41 1.40
C THR A 95 4.28 7.00 0.07
N LEU A 96 3.01 6.63 0.09
CA LEU A 96 2.25 6.24 -1.09
C LEU A 96 1.08 7.20 -1.29
N ILE A 97 0.71 7.45 -2.54
CA ILE A 97 -0.49 8.22 -2.88
C ILE A 97 -1.60 7.25 -3.30
N TYR A 98 -2.78 7.45 -2.73
CA TYR A 98 -3.98 6.70 -3.10
C TYR A 98 -4.46 7.09 -4.50
N VAL A 99 -4.75 6.07 -5.32
CA VAL A 99 -5.37 6.23 -6.63
C VAL A 99 -6.39 5.10 -6.81
N THR A 100 -7.65 5.43 -7.12
CA THR A 100 -8.67 4.41 -7.39
C THR A 100 -8.64 3.94 -8.85
N ALA A 101 -8.77 2.64 -9.06
CA ALA A 101 -9.03 2.01 -10.36
C ALA A 101 -10.53 1.73 -10.59
N GLY A 102 -11.38 1.90 -9.57
CA GLY A 102 -12.84 1.84 -9.67
C GLY A 102 -13.39 0.49 -10.13
N TYR A 103 -12.72 -0.62 -9.88
CA TYR A 103 -13.09 -1.96 -10.34
C TYR A 103 -13.42 -1.99 -11.84
N ASP A 104 -12.52 -1.42 -12.66
CA ASP A 104 -12.64 -1.26 -14.12
C ASP A 104 -13.77 -0.31 -14.60
N LYS A 105 -14.45 0.40 -13.71
CA LYS A 105 -15.37 1.48 -14.11
C LYS A 105 -14.61 2.67 -14.72
N ILE A 106 -13.36 2.80 -14.33
CA ILE A 106 -12.41 3.75 -14.89
C ILE A 106 -11.50 2.96 -15.84
N GLY A 107 -11.38 3.41 -17.09
CA GLY A 107 -10.47 2.78 -18.05
C GLY A 107 -9.02 2.82 -17.53
N TRP A 108 -8.26 1.76 -17.76
CA TRP A 108 -6.90 1.66 -17.22
C TRP A 108 -5.95 2.76 -17.72
N GLU A 109 -6.16 3.27 -18.94
CA GLU A 109 -5.43 4.43 -19.45
C GLU A 109 -5.66 5.67 -18.58
N GLU A 110 -6.90 5.89 -18.17
CA GLU A 110 -7.25 6.98 -17.25
C GLU A 110 -6.64 6.76 -15.86
N VAL A 111 -6.61 5.51 -15.36
CA VAL A 111 -5.91 5.18 -14.10
C VAL A 111 -4.42 5.53 -14.21
N ALA A 112 -3.78 5.18 -15.32
CA ALA A 112 -2.37 5.50 -15.54
C ALA A 112 -2.13 7.03 -15.60
N ASN A 113 -3.01 7.78 -16.26
CA ASN A 113 -2.96 9.24 -16.30
C ASN A 113 -3.15 9.86 -14.89
N ARG A 114 -4.01 9.27 -14.07
CA ARG A 114 -4.17 9.66 -12.66
C ARG A 114 -2.91 9.40 -11.84
N ILE A 115 -2.24 8.28 -12.07
CA ILE A 115 -0.95 7.96 -11.42
C ILE A 115 0.10 8.98 -11.82
N ASP A 116 0.23 9.30 -13.11
CA ASP A 116 1.15 10.34 -13.59
C ASP A 116 0.84 11.68 -12.92
N SER A 117 -0.43 12.09 -12.90
CA SER A 117 -0.87 13.32 -12.24
C SER A 117 -0.62 13.30 -10.72
N ALA A 118 -0.76 12.14 -10.06
CA ALA A 118 -0.45 12.01 -8.64
C ALA A 118 1.04 12.25 -8.37
N PHE A 119 1.93 11.74 -9.21
CA PHE A 119 3.37 12.00 -9.08
C PHE A 119 3.75 13.44 -9.46
N ASP A 120 3.04 14.08 -10.39
CA ASP A 120 3.22 15.51 -10.68
C ASP A 120 2.84 16.37 -9.47
N ALA A 121 1.72 16.05 -8.81
CA ALA A 121 1.25 16.77 -7.63
C ALA A 121 2.11 16.48 -6.38
N TYR A 122 2.57 15.23 -6.22
CA TYR A 122 3.32 14.76 -5.06
C TYR A 122 4.65 14.10 -5.48
N PRO A 123 5.60 14.84 -6.08
CA PRO A 123 6.82 14.27 -6.68
C PRO A 123 7.71 13.54 -5.67
N ASN A 124 7.61 13.90 -4.40
CA ASN A 124 8.38 13.30 -3.31
C ASN A 124 7.75 12.01 -2.76
N ALA A 125 6.55 11.62 -3.17
CA ALA A 125 5.98 10.33 -2.79
C ALA A 125 6.84 9.18 -3.32
N ASP A 126 6.95 8.12 -2.52
CA ASP A 126 7.77 6.96 -2.87
C ASP A 126 7.05 5.98 -3.79
N GLY A 127 5.71 6.11 -3.93
CA GLY A 127 4.92 5.24 -4.79
C GLY A 127 3.43 5.56 -4.78
N VAL A 128 2.65 4.62 -5.31
CA VAL A 128 1.18 4.67 -5.35
C VAL A 128 0.56 3.43 -4.73
N PHE A 129 -0.60 3.64 -4.11
CA PHE A 129 -1.49 2.60 -3.64
C PHE A 129 -2.72 2.62 -4.56
N ILE A 130 -2.81 1.61 -5.43
CA ILE A 130 -3.86 1.52 -6.44
C ILE A 130 -4.98 0.66 -5.88
N ASP A 131 -6.05 1.34 -5.50
CA ASP A 131 -7.23 0.74 -4.91
C ASP A 131 -8.28 0.33 -5.94
N GLU A 132 -9.20 -0.53 -5.51
CA GLU A 132 -10.31 -1.01 -6.35
C GLU A 132 -9.84 -1.67 -7.65
N ILE A 133 -8.76 -2.44 -7.59
CA ILE A 133 -8.28 -3.31 -8.67
C ILE A 133 -9.16 -4.56 -8.72
N ASN A 134 -9.48 -5.06 -9.91
CA ASN A 134 -10.08 -6.38 -10.05
C ASN A 134 -9.05 -7.49 -9.77
N TYR A 135 -9.39 -8.44 -8.92
CA TYR A 135 -8.51 -9.54 -8.52
C TYR A 135 -8.32 -10.62 -9.60
N ASP A 136 -9.18 -10.67 -10.62
CA ASP A 136 -9.27 -11.74 -11.64
C ASP A 136 -9.02 -11.27 -13.08
N GLN A 137 -8.64 -10.02 -13.30
CA GLN A 137 -8.52 -9.43 -14.63
C GLN A 137 -7.11 -8.94 -14.98
N CYS A 138 -6.09 -9.62 -14.49
CA CYS A 138 -4.70 -9.20 -14.69
C CYS A 138 -4.28 -9.07 -16.16
N ASP A 139 -4.90 -9.80 -17.08
CA ASP A 139 -4.57 -9.69 -18.50
C ASP A 139 -4.88 -8.30 -19.06
N LYS A 140 -5.89 -7.61 -18.52
CA LYS A 140 -6.14 -6.19 -18.84
C LYS A 140 -4.98 -5.30 -18.43
N TYR A 141 -4.33 -5.59 -17.31
CA TYR A 141 -3.22 -4.81 -16.78
C TYR A 141 -1.87 -5.17 -17.39
N LYS A 142 -1.76 -6.37 -17.97
CA LYS A 142 -0.60 -6.82 -18.73
C LYS A 142 -0.64 -6.40 -20.18
N SER A 143 -1.80 -6.57 -20.82
CA SER A 143 -1.97 -6.52 -22.29
C SER A 143 -2.14 -5.12 -22.84
N LEU A 144 -2.28 -4.11 -22.02
CA LEU A 144 -2.01 -2.74 -22.46
C LEU A 144 -0.51 -2.63 -22.75
N SER A 145 -0.14 -3.53 -23.65
CA SER A 145 1.18 -3.78 -24.18
C SER A 145 1.82 -2.48 -24.61
N ALA A 146 2.99 -2.19 -24.10
CA ALA A 146 3.89 -1.12 -24.58
C ALA A 146 3.27 0.30 -24.71
N GLY A 147 1.96 0.46 -24.50
CA GLY A 147 1.27 1.74 -24.40
C GLY A 147 1.37 2.30 -22.98
N SER A 148 1.08 3.56 -22.83
CA SER A 148 1.16 4.34 -21.61
C SER A 148 0.38 3.76 -20.41
N GLY A 149 -0.62 2.90 -20.65
CA GLY A 149 -1.58 2.46 -19.66
C GLY A 149 -1.25 1.21 -18.84
N SER A 150 -0.25 0.40 -19.14
CA SER A 150 0.03 -0.81 -18.37
C SER A 150 0.76 -0.51 -17.05
N ILE A 151 0.69 -1.43 -16.07
CA ILE A 151 1.53 -1.33 -14.85
C ILE A 151 3.01 -1.24 -15.22
N LYS A 152 3.45 -1.98 -16.25
CA LYS A 152 4.80 -1.85 -16.79
C LYS A 152 5.04 -0.43 -17.33
N GLY A 153 4.11 0.14 -18.08
CA GLY A 153 4.23 1.50 -18.59
C GLY A 153 4.33 2.55 -17.48
N VAL A 154 3.56 2.39 -16.39
CA VAL A 154 3.70 3.23 -15.20
C VAL A 154 5.10 3.08 -14.59
N ARG A 155 5.61 1.85 -14.44
CA ARG A 155 6.97 1.63 -13.91
C ARG A 155 8.05 2.24 -14.79
N ASP A 156 7.90 2.14 -16.11
CA ASP A 156 8.87 2.67 -17.07
C ASP A 156 8.93 4.23 -17.02
N ARG A 157 7.78 4.90 -16.80
CA ARG A 157 7.71 6.37 -16.65
C ARG A 157 8.15 6.85 -15.27
N HIS A 158 7.96 6.02 -14.23
CA HIS A 158 8.26 6.36 -12.85
C HIS A 158 9.24 5.36 -12.23
N PRO A 159 10.49 5.30 -12.72
CA PRO A 159 11.47 4.34 -12.24
C PRO A 159 11.75 4.53 -10.76
N GLY A 160 11.81 3.43 -10.01
CA GLY A 160 12.07 3.44 -8.57
C GLY A 160 10.86 3.77 -7.70
N LYS A 161 9.70 4.10 -8.27
CA LYS A 161 8.45 4.27 -7.52
C LYS A 161 7.82 2.92 -7.23
N GLN A 162 7.30 2.77 -6.01
CA GLN A 162 6.60 1.55 -5.59
C GLN A 162 5.15 1.53 -6.08
N ILE A 163 4.66 0.33 -6.36
CA ILE A 163 3.28 0.07 -6.73
C ILE A 163 2.72 -0.95 -5.75
N VAL A 164 1.63 -0.60 -5.07
CA VAL A 164 0.85 -1.50 -4.24
C VAL A 164 -0.53 -1.65 -4.85
N LEU A 165 -1.00 -2.89 -5.01
CA LEU A 165 -2.31 -3.19 -5.58
C LEU A 165 -3.27 -3.64 -4.50
N ASN A 166 -4.47 -3.03 -4.46
CA ASN A 166 -5.54 -3.39 -3.54
C ASN A 166 -6.83 -3.79 -4.26
N PRO A 167 -7.11 -5.09 -4.41
CA PRO A 167 -8.44 -5.61 -4.77
C PRO A 167 -9.31 -5.93 -3.54
N GLY A 168 -8.78 -5.83 -2.32
CA GLY A 168 -9.44 -6.30 -1.09
C GLY A 168 -9.63 -7.81 -0.99
N ALA A 169 -9.03 -8.58 -1.93
CA ALA A 169 -9.19 -10.03 -2.07
C ALA A 169 -7.92 -10.67 -2.66
N PRO A 170 -7.73 -12.00 -2.48
CA PRO A 170 -6.63 -12.71 -3.13
C PRO A 170 -6.68 -12.60 -4.66
N MET A 171 -5.54 -12.39 -5.28
CA MET A 171 -5.38 -12.16 -6.72
C MET A 171 -4.94 -13.40 -7.47
N LEU A 172 -5.34 -13.53 -8.72
CA LEU A 172 -4.85 -14.58 -9.63
C LEU A 172 -3.32 -14.55 -9.75
N ASN A 173 -2.73 -15.71 -10.04
CA ASN A 173 -1.29 -15.87 -10.18
C ASN A 173 -0.65 -14.98 -11.26
N CYS A 174 -1.43 -14.51 -12.22
CA CYS A 174 -0.98 -13.62 -13.27
C CYS A 174 -0.61 -12.21 -12.77
N TYR A 175 -0.98 -11.84 -11.54
CA TYR A 175 -0.51 -10.62 -10.90
C TYR A 175 0.88 -10.73 -10.29
N GLN A 176 1.39 -11.96 -10.11
CA GLN A 176 2.69 -12.19 -9.50
C GLN A 176 3.80 -11.43 -10.27
N GLY A 177 4.56 -10.63 -9.55
CA GLY A 177 5.66 -9.83 -10.11
C GLY A 177 5.24 -8.51 -10.76
N LEU A 178 3.95 -8.16 -10.79
CA LEU A 178 3.50 -6.87 -11.33
C LEU A 178 3.68 -5.71 -10.36
N ALA A 179 3.61 -5.95 -9.06
CA ALA A 179 3.66 -4.92 -8.02
C ALA A 179 4.69 -5.23 -6.93
N ASP A 180 4.97 -4.24 -6.08
CA ASP A 180 5.86 -4.37 -4.93
C ASP A 180 5.11 -4.82 -3.68
N GLY A 181 3.78 -4.59 -3.64
CA GLY A 181 2.88 -5.01 -2.58
C GLY A 181 1.52 -5.42 -3.12
N TYR A 182 0.88 -6.34 -2.41
CA TYR A 182 -0.42 -6.90 -2.75
C TYR A 182 -1.29 -6.96 -1.50
N LEU A 183 -2.32 -6.12 -1.42
CA LEU A 183 -3.29 -6.17 -0.35
C LEU A 183 -4.34 -7.23 -0.68
N ASN A 184 -4.14 -8.43 -0.12
CA ASN A 184 -4.95 -9.61 -0.45
C ASN A 184 -6.17 -9.81 0.46
N LEU A 185 -6.38 -8.89 1.40
CA LEU A 185 -7.54 -8.91 2.27
C LEU A 185 -7.81 -7.50 2.84
N GLU A 186 -9.00 -6.98 2.59
CA GLU A 186 -9.56 -5.80 3.23
C GLU A 186 -11.02 -6.07 3.58
N ARG A 187 -11.31 -6.31 4.88
CA ARG A 187 -12.66 -6.73 5.31
C ARG A 187 -12.92 -6.45 6.79
N ALA A 188 -14.21 -6.45 7.12
CA ALA A 188 -14.65 -6.47 8.52
C ALA A 188 -14.20 -7.76 9.21
N ASP A 189 -13.80 -7.64 10.48
CA ASP A 189 -13.28 -8.78 11.26
C ASP A 189 -14.22 -9.99 11.30
N LYS A 190 -15.52 -9.77 11.45
CA LYS A 190 -16.52 -10.85 11.42
C LYS A 190 -16.46 -11.68 10.13
N ASP A 191 -16.23 -11.02 8.99
CA ASP A 191 -16.16 -11.68 7.68
C ASP A 191 -14.84 -12.42 7.53
N VAL A 192 -13.75 -11.84 8.07
CA VAL A 192 -12.43 -12.50 8.11
C VAL A 192 -12.50 -13.78 8.94
N GLN A 193 -13.18 -13.75 10.10
CA GLN A 193 -13.36 -14.95 10.94
C GLN A 193 -14.21 -16.01 10.22
N ALA A 194 -15.30 -15.61 9.56
CA ALA A 194 -16.12 -16.52 8.76
C ALA A 194 -15.30 -17.14 7.63
N TRP A 195 -14.42 -16.38 6.99
CA TRP A 195 -13.52 -16.87 5.96
C TRP A 195 -12.47 -17.85 6.49
N THR A 196 -11.92 -17.61 7.68
CA THR A 196 -10.91 -18.49 8.29
C THR A 196 -11.48 -19.88 8.59
N ASN A 197 -12.77 -19.96 8.84
CA ASN A 197 -13.48 -21.20 9.13
C ASN A 197 -14.05 -21.89 7.87
N ASN A 198 -13.97 -21.25 6.71
CA ASN A 198 -14.55 -21.77 5.47
C ASN A 198 -13.46 -22.33 4.54
N VAL A 199 -13.48 -23.64 4.31
CA VAL A 199 -12.55 -24.33 3.39
C VAL A 199 -12.70 -23.93 1.92
N ASN A 200 -13.78 -23.23 1.56
CA ASN A 200 -14.05 -22.73 0.21
C ASN A 200 -13.55 -21.29 -0.03
N LEU A 201 -12.60 -20.83 0.77
CA LEU A 201 -11.97 -19.52 0.56
C LEU A 201 -11.39 -19.37 -0.85
N PRO A 202 -11.42 -18.17 -1.42
CA PRO A 202 -10.69 -17.87 -2.65
C PRO A 202 -9.22 -18.31 -2.61
N GLY A 203 -8.57 -18.30 -1.45
CA GLY A 203 -7.21 -18.80 -1.26
C GLY A 203 -7.04 -20.31 -1.39
N ASN A 204 -8.13 -21.09 -1.39
CA ASN A 204 -8.09 -22.54 -1.56
C ASN A 204 -8.04 -22.98 -3.03
N THR A 205 -8.08 -22.04 -3.97
CA THR A 205 -7.91 -22.38 -5.39
C THR A 205 -6.44 -22.29 -5.79
N PRO A 206 -5.97 -23.14 -6.72
CA PRO A 206 -4.58 -23.10 -7.19
C PRO A 206 -4.15 -21.73 -7.69
N TYR A 207 -5.10 -20.94 -8.21
CA TYR A 207 -4.85 -19.64 -8.80
C TYR A 207 -4.41 -18.56 -7.79
N TYR A 208 -4.76 -18.71 -6.51
CA TYR A 208 -4.44 -17.75 -5.44
C TYR A 208 -3.34 -18.27 -4.49
N ALA A 209 -2.97 -19.54 -4.62
CA ALA A 209 -2.03 -20.20 -3.70
C ALA A 209 -0.67 -19.51 -3.61
N TRP A 210 -0.27 -18.79 -4.66
CA TRP A 210 1.00 -18.07 -4.68
C TRP A 210 1.11 -17.00 -3.58
N MET A 211 0.00 -16.36 -3.19
CA MET A 211 -0.02 -15.32 -2.16
C MET A 211 0.19 -15.86 -0.74
N PHE A 212 0.06 -17.17 -0.56
CA PHE A 212 0.24 -17.84 0.72
C PHE A 212 1.56 -18.62 0.83
N LYS A 213 2.49 -18.39 -0.10
CA LYS A 213 3.84 -18.95 -0.01
C LYS A 213 4.72 -18.08 0.88
N PRO A 214 5.64 -18.67 1.68
CA PRO A 214 6.50 -17.89 2.58
C PRO A 214 7.41 -16.88 1.88
N ASP A 215 7.86 -17.16 0.66
CA ASP A 215 8.73 -16.30 -0.13
C ASP A 215 8.08 -15.02 -0.61
N ILE A 216 6.74 -15.00 -0.77
CA ILE A 216 5.99 -13.80 -1.15
C ILE A 216 5.53 -12.99 0.07
N ARG A 217 5.69 -13.50 1.31
CA ARG A 217 5.26 -12.82 2.53
C ARG A 217 5.65 -11.33 2.57
N PRO A 218 6.88 -10.91 2.20
CA PRO A 218 7.29 -9.51 2.27
C PRO A 218 6.42 -8.55 1.44
N GLN A 219 5.66 -9.07 0.49
CA GLN A 219 4.81 -8.29 -0.40
C GLN A 219 3.32 -8.37 -0.03
N ILE A 220 2.94 -9.18 0.98
CA ILE A 220 1.53 -9.41 1.34
C ILE A 220 1.08 -8.42 2.40
N TRP A 221 0.00 -7.69 2.07
CA TRP A 221 -0.66 -6.71 2.91
C TRP A 221 -2.06 -7.19 3.29
N GLN A 222 -2.50 -6.85 4.50
CA GLN A 222 -3.88 -7.08 4.95
C GLN A 222 -4.39 -5.92 5.78
N MET A 223 -5.65 -5.54 5.55
CA MET A 223 -6.37 -4.54 6.34
C MET A 223 -7.62 -5.17 6.93
N VAL A 224 -7.80 -5.02 8.25
CA VAL A 224 -8.96 -5.56 8.97
C VAL A 224 -9.59 -4.44 9.78
N HIS A 225 -10.83 -4.13 9.48
CA HIS A 225 -11.61 -3.12 10.18
C HIS A 225 -12.73 -3.73 11.03
N SER A 226 -13.44 -2.93 11.80
CA SER A 226 -14.52 -3.36 12.69
C SER A 226 -14.09 -4.42 13.71
N VAL A 227 -12.81 -4.37 14.14
CA VAL A 227 -12.26 -5.31 15.11
C VAL A 227 -12.69 -4.88 16.51
N PRO A 228 -13.32 -5.76 17.33
CA PRO A 228 -13.57 -5.42 18.72
C PRO A 228 -12.28 -5.03 19.43
N THR A 229 -12.30 -3.96 20.24
CA THR A 229 -11.11 -3.40 20.89
C THR A 229 -10.36 -4.40 21.80
N GLY A 230 -11.04 -5.45 22.28
CA GLY A 230 -10.45 -6.55 23.02
C GLY A 230 -9.72 -7.58 22.16
N ASP A 231 -9.99 -7.60 20.85
CA ASP A 231 -9.59 -8.66 19.92
C ASP A 231 -8.48 -8.24 18.94
N VAL A 232 -7.91 -7.03 19.10
CA VAL A 232 -6.91 -6.51 18.14
C VAL A 232 -5.67 -7.39 18.02
N ASP A 233 -5.22 -7.98 19.12
CA ASP A 233 -4.07 -8.91 19.13
C ASP A 233 -4.38 -10.15 18.28
N ARG A 234 -5.57 -10.73 18.46
CA ARG A 234 -6.04 -11.86 17.66
C ARG A 234 -6.11 -11.51 16.17
N ALA A 235 -6.57 -10.31 15.84
CA ALA A 235 -6.67 -9.86 14.45
C ALA A 235 -5.27 -9.70 13.81
N VAL A 236 -4.30 -9.15 14.54
CA VAL A 236 -2.89 -9.09 14.13
C VAL A 236 -2.34 -10.49 13.90
N ASP A 237 -2.50 -11.40 14.87
CA ASP A 237 -2.02 -12.79 14.77
C ASP A 237 -2.62 -13.51 13.56
N ALA A 238 -3.90 -13.34 13.35
CA ALA A 238 -4.60 -13.93 12.22
C ALA A 238 -4.11 -13.40 10.87
N ALA A 239 -3.79 -12.10 10.76
CA ALA A 239 -3.21 -11.53 9.56
C ALA A 239 -1.82 -12.11 9.27
N VAL A 240 -0.95 -12.18 10.29
CA VAL A 240 0.40 -12.75 10.18
C VAL A 240 0.35 -14.24 9.82
N ALA A 241 -0.58 -15.00 10.42
CA ALA A 241 -0.78 -16.42 10.08
C ALA A 241 -1.26 -16.64 8.64
N ARG A 242 -1.94 -15.66 8.05
CA ARG A 242 -2.35 -15.63 6.63
C ARG A 242 -1.29 -15.05 5.69
N ASN A 243 -0.05 -15.00 6.11
CA ASN A 243 1.10 -14.58 5.32
C ASN A 243 1.31 -13.06 5.22
N ALA A 244 0.58 -12.22 5.96
CA ALA A 244 0.85 -10.79 5.93
C ALA A 244 2.19 -10.44 6.59
N SER A 245 2.96 -9.55 5.97
CA SER A 245 4.10 -8.84 6.56
C SER A 245 3.79 -7.37 6.80
N VAL A 246 2.81 -6.84 6.08
CA VAL A 246 2.33 -5.47 6.25
C VAL A 246 0.84 -5.54 6.57
N LEU A 247 0.41 -4.85 7.62
CA LEU A 247 -0.99 -4.93 8.04
C LEU A 247 -1.50 -3.59 8.57
N TYR A 248 -2.83 -3.46 8.59
CA TYR A 248 -3.54 -2.45 9.38
C TYR A 248 -4.73 -3.09 10.06
N VAL A 249 -4.90 -2.82 11.35
CA VAL A 249 -6.02 -3.31 12.16
C VAL A 249 -6.66 -2.12 12.84
N THR A 250 -7.98 -2.01 12.75
CA THR A 250 -8.72 -0.91 13.39
C THR A 250 -10.08 -1.37 13.93
N PRO A 251 -10.52 -0.85 15.09
CA PRO A 251 -11.89 -1.05 15.56
C PRO A 251 -12.90 -0.21 14.78
N ASP A 252 -12.44 0.75 13.99
CA ASP A 252 -13.33 1.64 13.26
C ASP A 252 -14.13 0.91 12.18
N VAL A 253 -15.24 1.51 11.75
CA VAL A 253 -16.27 0.86 10.95
C VAL A 253 -16.54 1.62 9.65
N LEU A 254 -17.17 0.95 8.69
CA LEU A 254 -17.69 1.62 7.49
C LEU A 254 -18.61 2.80 7.84
N PRO A 255 -18.68 3.87 7.00
CA PRO A 255 -18.23 3.89 5.59
C PRO A 255 -16.75 4.22 5.38
N ASN A 256 -16.03 4.76 6.33
CA ASN A 256 -14.60 5.03 6.22
C ASN A 256 -13.89 4.64 7.53
N PRO A 257 -13.34 3.44 7.62
CA PRO A 257 -12.65 2.97 8.84
C PRO A 257 -11.22 3.53 8.97
N TYR A 258 -10.85 4.51 8.17
CA TYR A 258 -9.49 5.04 8.04
C TYR A 258 -9.42 6.56 8.23
N ASP A 259 -10.50 7.19 8.73
CA ASP A 259 -10.57 8.64 8.92
C ASP A 259 -9.90 9.15 10.21
N LYS A 260 -9.45 8.24 11.06
CA LYS A 260 -8.65 8.50 12.27
C LYS A 260 -7.87 7.25 12.70
N LEU A 261 -6.87 7.43 13.54
CA LEU A 261 -6.24 6.30 14.24
C LEU A 261 -7.13 5.80 15.41
N PRO A 262 -7.00 4.52 15.77
CA PRO A 262 -7.59 4.02 17.01
C PRO A 262 -7.18 4.84 18.23
N ASP A 263 -8.01 4.87 19.27
CA ASP A 263 -7.65 5.47 20.55
C ASP A 263 -6.34 4.90 21.09
N ASP A 264 -5.59 5.69 21.87
CA ASP A 264 -4.23 5.33 22.34
C ASP A 264 -4.14 3.95 22.95
N SER A 265 -5.11 3.56 23.77
CA SER A 265 -5.09 2.25 24.44
C SER A 265 -5.17 1.09 23.45
N VAL A 266 -5.90 1.26 22.36
CA VAL A 266 -6.06 0.27 21.29
C VAL A 266 -4.86 0.32 20.33
N TRP A 267 -4.46 1.53 19.94
CA TRP A 267 -3.30 1.72 19.07
C TRP A 267 -2.03 1.14 19.67
N ASN A 268 -1.78 1.38 20.95
CA ASN A 268 -0.62 0.83 21.65
C ASN A 268 -0.65 -0.71 21.72
N LYS A 269 -1.80 -1.35 21.91
CA LYS A 269 -1.90 -2.82 21.84
C LYS A 269 -1.51 -3.34 20.45
N ILE A 270 -2.01 -2.70 19.38
CA ILE A 270 -1.66 -3.09 18.01
C ILE A 270 -0.15 -2.93 17.79
N ILE A 271 0.43 -1.78 18.21
CA ILE A 271 1.87 -1.52 18.14
C ILE A 271 2.65 -2.62 18.86
N ASP A 272 2.31 -2.89 20.11
CA ASP A 272 3.01 -3.87 20.95
C ASP A 272 2.96 -5.26 20.34
N ARG A 273 1.82 -5.66 19.78
CA ARG A 273 1.68 -6.97 19.11
C ARG A 273 2.51 -7.05 17.85
N VAL A 274 2.46 -6.04 17.01
CA VAL A 274 3.29 -5.96 15.79
C VAL A 274 4.77 -5.92 16.14
N GLN A 275 5.17 -5.17 17.17
CA GLN A 275 6.56 -5.07 17.64
C GLN A 275 7.12 -6.43 18.10
N GLN A 276 6.31 -7.29 18.71
CA GLN A 276 6.71 -8.63 19.10
C GLN A 276 7.12 -9.48 17.89
N TYR A 277 6.38 -9.40 16.79
CA TYR A 277 6.74 -10.05 15.54
C TYR A 277 7.93 -9.38 14.84
N ALA A 278 7.94 -8.06 14.80
CA ALA A 278 8.98 -7.28 14.16
C ALA A 278 10.37 -7.53 14.74
N THR A 279 10.43 -7.75 16.06
CA THR A 279 11.67 -8.03 16.80
C THR A 279 12.00 -9.52 16.94
N GLY A 280 11.12 -10.40 16.47
CA GLY A 280 11.27 -11.85 16.62
C GLY A 280 11.01 -12.37 18.04
N LYS A 281 10.47 -11.54 18.96
CA LYS A 281 10.05 -11.98 20.29
C LYS A 281 8.93 -13.05 20.20
N VAL A 282 8.06 -12.90 19.23
CA VAL A 282 7.11 -13.94 18.81
C VAL A 282 7.56 -14.44 17.44
N PRO A 283 7.81 -15.75 17.25
CA PRO A 283 8.20 -16.28 15.97
C PRO A 283 7.05 -16.18 14.98
N LEU A 284 7.41 -15.93 13.70
CA LEU A 284 6.40 -15.96 12.64
C LEU A 284 5.77 -17.36 12.57
N PRO A 285 4.43 -17.46 12.58
CA PRO A 285 3.78 -18.74 12.41
C PRO A 285 4.10 -19.31 11.02
N ALA A 286 4.18 -20.63 10.93
CA ALA A 286 4.20 -21.29 9.64
C ALA A 286 2.94 -20.87 8.87
N VAL A 287 3.13 -20.45 7.62
CA VAL A 287 1.99 -20.15 6.76
C VAL A 287 1.17 -21.42 6.68
N LYS A 288 -0.08 -21.36 7.08
CA LYS A 288 -1.00 -22.49 6.91
C LYS A 288 -1.13 -22.71 5.41
N GLN A 289 -0.42 -23.71 4.90
CA GLN A 289 -0.59 -24.15 3.52
C GLN A 289 -2.04 -24.61 3.41
N LEU A 290 -2.79 -23.98 2.56
CA LEU A 290 -4.12 -24.40 2.22
C LEU A 290 -3.96 -25.73 1.49
N VAL A 291 -4.40 -26.82 2.11
CA VAL A 291 -4.51 -28.13 1.45
C VAL A 291 -5.63 -27.99 0.43
N ILE A 292 -5.24 -27.86 -0.83
CA ILE A 292 -6.19 -27.78 -1.95
C ILE A 292 -6.62 -29.22 -2.23
N PRO A 293 -7.90 -29.58 -2.01
CA PRO A 293 -8.38 -30.88 -2.42
C PRO A 293 -8.18 -31.06 -3.92
N ALA A 294 -7.65 -32.18 -4.36
CA ALA A 294 -7.37 -32.46 -5.77
C ALA A 294 -8.60 -32.32 -6.71
N ASN A 295 -9.81 -32.25 -6.17
CA ASN A 295 -11.07 -32.20 -6.89
C ASN A 295 -11.71 -30.79 -6.97
N ALA A 296 -11.04 -29.74 -6.53
CA ALA A 296 -11.57 -28.37 -6.60
C ALA A 296 -11.33 -27.69 -7.96
N ALA A 297 -11.19 -28.46 -9.03
CA ALA A 297 -11.23 -27.92 -10.38
C ALA A 297 -12.68 -27.50 -10.70
N THR A 298 -12.85 -26.21 -11.01
CA THR A 298 -14.05 -25.61 -11.62
C THR A 298 -15.26 -25.36 -10.71
N THR A 299 -15.15 -24.40 -9.79
CA THR A 299 -16.35 -23.66 -9.38
C THR A 299 -16.05 -22.18 -9.56
N THR A 300 -16.68 -21.57 -10.54
CA THR A 300 -16.65 -20.13 -10.77
C THR A 300 -17.28 -19.44 -9.56
N ILE A 301 -16.46 -18.95 -8.65
CA ILE A 301 -16.94 -18.18 -7.51
C ILE A 301 -17.26 -16.77 -8.05
N LYS A 302 -18.54 -16.50 -8.28
CA LYS A 302 -19.01 -15.13 -8.31
C LYS A 302 -18.76 -14.57 -6.91
N ALA A 303 -17.70 -13.80 -6.75
CA ALA A 303 -17.58 -12.94 -5.58
C ALA A 303 -18.78 -11.98 -5.63
N SER A 304 -19.62 -12.05 -4.60
CA SER A 304 -20.59 -10.99 -4.39
C SER A 304 -19.78 -9.72 -4.17
N ALA A 305 -19.87 -8.80 -5.12
CA ALA A 305 -19.36 -7.44 -5.01
C ALA A 305 -20.29 -6.64 -4.06
N ASP A 306 -20.55 -7.21 -2.89
CA ASP A 306 -21.30 -6.54 -1.86
C ASP A 306 -20.33 -5.74 -1.01
N THR A 307 -20.40 -4.44 -1.28
CA THR A 307 -20.07 -3.34 -0.40
C THR A 307 -18.60 -3.10 -0.07
N ALA A 308 -17.79 -2.77 -1.05
CA ALA A 308 -16.89 -1.64 -0.83
C ALA A 308 -17.76 -0.38 -0.95
N GLY A 309 -18.18 0.16 0.19
CA GLY A 309 -18.99 1.34 0.23
C GLY A 309 -18.28 2.48 -0.48
N THR A 310 -18.84 2.91 -1.59
CA THR A 310 -18.47 4.16 -2.23
C THR A 310 -18.62 5.24 -1.18
N ALA A 311 -17.52 5.75 -0.65
CA ALA A 311 -17.50 6.93 0.20
C ALA A 311 -17.92 8.12 -0.67
N THR A 312 -19.24 8.29 -0.83
CA THR A 312 -19.80 9.54 -1.33
C THR A 312 -19.55 10.58 -0.25
N THR A 313 -18.54 11.40 -0.44
CA THR A 313 -18.31 12.61 0.34
C THR A 313 -19.56 13.50 0.22
N LYS A 314 -20.48 13.37 1.18
CA LYS A 314 -21.51 14.39 1.38
C LYS A 314 -20.82 15.63 1.91
N LYS A 315 -20.63 16.61 1.03
CA LYS A 315 -20.24 17.97 1.35
C LYS A 315 -21.17 18.49 2.47
N PRO A 316 -20.65 19.04 3.57
CA PRO A 316 -21.51 19.66 4.57
C PRO A 316 -22.22 20.86 3.92
N THR A 317 -23.55 20.78 3.85
CA THR A 317 -24.38 21.91 3.39
C THR A 317 -24.31 23.00 4.46
N ALA A 318 -23.67 24.10 4.15
CA ALA A 318 -23.63 25.27 5.02
C ALA A 318 -25.06 25.78 5.24
N THR A 319 -25.56 25.59 6.46
CA THR A 319 -26.85 26.12 6.89
C THR A 319 -26.71 27.62 7.13
N THR A 320 -27.09 28.39 6.13
CA THR A 320 -27.17 29.85 6.25
C THR A 320 -28.31 30.19 7.21
N LYS A 321 -27.98 30.54 8.46
CA LYS A 321 -28.91 31.10 9.40
C LYS A 321 -29.35 32.46 8.90
N LYS A 322 -30.55 32.56 8.39
CA LYS A 322 -31.29 33.81 8.05
C LYS A 322 -31.52 34.58 9.33
N LYS A 323 -30.79 35.70 9.52
CA LYS A 323 -30.96 36.62 10.63
C LYS A 323 -32.23 37.45 10.36
N THR A 324 -33.31 37.16 11.08
CA THR A 324 -34.56 37.94 11.02
C THR A 324 -34.39 39.21 11.86
N THR A 325 -34.29 40.34 11.20
CA THR A 325 -34.28 41.66 11.87
C THR A 325 -35.70 42.04 12.20
N LYS A 326 -36.07 42.08 13.49
CA LYS A 326 -37.33 42.62 13.99
C LYS A 326 -37.23 44.14 14.05
N THR A 327 -37.95 44.81 13.18
CA THR A 327 -38.13 46.28 13.24
C THR A 327 -39.23 46.58 14.25
N THR A 328 -38.88 47.20 15.36
CA THR A 328 -39.80 47.70 16.35
C THR A 328 -40.20 49.13 15.95
N LYS A 329 -41.48 49.31 15.60
CA LYS A 329 -42.08 50.64 15.36
C LYS A 329 -42.53 51.17 16.70
N LYS A 330 -41.94 52.31 17.14
CA LYS A 330 -42.41 53.12 18.26
C LYS A 330 -43.61 54.00 17.83
N ARG A 331 -44.64 53.97 18.61
CA ARG A 331 -45.59 55.08 18.75
C ARG A 331 -45.29 55.79 20.06
#